data_52e09d18f28e07a9aa562c88e10cd18f
#
_entry.id   52e09d18f28e07a9aa562c88e10cd18f
#
_cell.length_a   1.000
_cell.length_b   1.000
_cell.length_c   1.000
_cell.angle_alpha   90.00
_cell.angle_beta   90.00
_cell.angle_gamma   90.00
#
_symmetry.space_group_name_H-M   'P 1'
#
loop_
_entity.id
_entity.type
_entity.pdbx_description
1 polymer ?
#
loop_
_entity_poly.entity_id
_entity_poly.type
_entity_poly.pdbx_seq_one_letter_code
_entity_poly.pdbx_strand_id
1 'polypeptide(L)'
;MDTYDLNAFTLQCFSLKGKNAVITGANNGVGMGYAYALMKAGANVLIPCLNDNNWDTLRTVAADCGVQVEFLKGDLCDDAFRTQVVSAAQERFGSIDILINNAGFIIRKPLLECSDRDWTSVMNVNCDALYFLSRRVAEVMVRQQHGKIINICSMISFRGGINNIGYAASKHAVAGITKNFANELGKYHIQVNGIAPGYIAAGNSEEIIHDEAIYNDFLSRIPAGRWGTPADLQGLAVFLSSEASDYINGAIIPVDGGYLCR
;
A
#
# COMPACT_ATOMS: atom_id res chain seq x y z
N MET A 1 -12.52 18.55 31.77
CA MET A 1 -12.97 17.84 30.57
C MET A 1 -12.93 18.86 29.46
N ASP A 2 -12.04 18.66 28.51
CA ASP A 2 -11.94 19.53 27.35
C ASP A 2 -13.26 19.44 26.57
N THR A 3 -13.83 20.58 26.22
CA THR A 3 -15.05 20.65 25.43
C THR A 3 -14.73 20.21 24.00
N TYR A 4 -15.35 19.09 23.56
CA TYR A 4 -15.23 18.64 22.18
C TYR A 4 -15.87 19.65 21.25
N ASP A 5 -15.12 20.18 20.29
CA ASP A 5 -15.69 21.00 19.24
C ASP A 5 -16.27 20.11 18.13
N LEU A 6 -17.55 19.82 18.22
CA LEU A 6 -18.28 19.02 17.23
C LEU A 6 -18.42 19.73 15.86
N ASN A 7 -18.12 21.02 15.78
CA ASN A 7 -18.19 21.82 14.54
C ASN A 7 -16.85 21.87 13.79
N ALA A 8 -15.78 21.26 14.34
CA ALA A 8 -14.47 21.24 13.72
C ALA A 8 -14.39 20.38 12.44
N PHE A 9 -15.34 19.46 12.21
CA PHE A 9 -15.34 18.59 11.03
C PHE A 9 -15.58 19.37 9.74
N THR A 10 -14.66 19.21 8.80
CA THR A 10 -14.80 19.67 7.40
C THR A 10 -14.24 18.60 6.47
N LEU A 11 -14.72 18.58 5.21
CA LEU A 11 -14.15 17.68 4.19
C LEU A 11 -12.66 17.97 3.89
N GLN A 12 -12.15 19.11 4.34
CA GLN A 12 -10.74 19.47 4.22
C GLN A 12 -9.81 18.47 4.96
N CYS A 13 -10.31 17.77 5.99
CA CYS A 13 -9.53 16.75 6.69
C CYS A 13 -9.10 15.56 5.82
N PHE A 14 -9.70 15.39 4.62
CA PHE A 14 -9.29 14.41 3.62
C PHE A 14 -8.27 14.95 2.61
N SER A 15 -7.95 16.24 2.64
CA SER A 15 -7.01 16.85 1.71
C SER A 15 -5.58 16.39 1.99
N LEU A 16 -4.85 16.09 0.92
CA LEU A 16 -3.41 15.77 0.98
C LEU A 16 -2.55 16.90 0.40
N LYS A 17 -3.14 18.09 0.25
CA LYS A 17 -2.43 19.24 -0.31
C LYS A 17 -1.18 19.58 0.51
N GLY A 18 -0.02 19.60 -0.18
CA GLY A 18 1.27 19.86 0.45
C GLY A 18 1.89 18.67 1.18
N LYS A 19 1.25 17.49 1.16
CA LYS A 19 1.83 16.25 1.68
C LYS A 19 2.71 15.58 0.63
N ASN A 20 3.71 14.82 1.09
CA ASN A 20 4.70 14.13 0.27
C ASN A 20 4.62 12.63 0.53
N ALA A 21 4.34 11.87 -0.51
CA ALA A 21 4.13 10.43 -0.42
C ALA A 21 5.23 9.63 -1.14
N VAL A 22 5.62 8.51 -0.55
CA VAL A 22 6.38 7.45 -1.22
C VAL A 22 5.45 6.27 -1.42
N ILE A 23 5.30 5.79 -2.67
CA ILE A 23 4.43 4.66 -3.00
C ILE A 23 5.23 3.62 -3.78
N THR A 24 5.55 2.49 -3.16
CA THR A 24 6.39 1.47 -3.80
C THR A 24 5.62 0.68 -4.86
N GLY A 25 6.24 0.47 -6.04
CA GLY A 25 5.65 -0.31 -7.13
C GLY A 25 4.36 0.30 -7.71
N ALA A 26 4.26 1.64 -7.74
CA ALA A 26 3.03 2.34 -8.10
C ALA A 26 2.93 2.72 -9.59
N ASN A 27 3.74 2.11 -10.45
CA ASN A 27 3.72 2.36 -11.88
C ASN A 27 2.72 1.47 -12.66
N ASN A 28 2.02 0.56 -12.01
CA ASN A 28 0.97 -0.26 -12.61
C ASN A 28 -0.07 -0.73 -11.59
N GLY A 29 -1.13 -1.39 -12.09
CA GLY A 29 -2.10 -2.12 -11.29
C GLY A 29 -2.70 -1.32 -10.12
N VAL A 30 -2.79 -1.97 -8.97
CA VAL A 30 -3.35 -1.38 -7.73
C VAL A 30 -2.52 -0.19 -7.25
N GLY A 31 -1.18 -0.29 -7.33
CA GLY A 31 -0.29 0.79 -6.92
C GLY A 31 -0.49 2.07 -7.72
N MET A 32 -0.70 1.96 -9.04
CA MET A 32 -1.04 3.10 -9.88
C MET A 32 -2.37 3.74 -9.46
N GLY A 33 -3.35 2.92 -9.05
CA GLY A 33 -4.59 3.42 -8.47
C GLY A 33 -4.37 4.28 -7.23
N TYR A 34 -3.47 3.88 -6.33
CA TYR A 34 -3.09 4.67 -5.16
C TYR A 34 -2.39 5.98 -5.54
N ALA A 35 -1.42 5.92 -6.48
CA ALA A 35 -0.74 7.12 -6.95
C ALA A 35 -1.72 8.15 -7.52
N TYR A 36 -2.65 7.72 -8.37
CA TYR A 36 -3.72 8.58 -8.88
C TYR A 36 -4.54 9.23 -7.77
N ALA A 37 -4.96 8.43 -6.79
CA ALA A 37 -5.79 8.92 -5.70
C ALA A 37 -5.09 9.99 -4.86
N LEU A 38 -3.82 9.73 -4.48
CA LEU A 38 -3.06 10.66 -3.67
C LEU A 38 -2.72 11.96 -4.45
N MET A 39 -2.34 11.86 -5.73
CA MET A 39 -2.12 13.03 -6.59
C MET A 39 -3.39 13.88 -6.73
N LYS A 40 -4.55 13.24 -6.98
CA LYS A 40 -5.84 13.95 -7.06
C LYS A 40 -6.27 14.56 -5.73
N ALA A 41 -5.83 14.02 -4.61
CA ALA A 41 -6.03 14.60 -3.29
C ALA A 41 -5.02 15.72 -2.94
N GLY A 42 -4.01 15.95 -3.80
CA GLY A 42 -3.06 17.06 -3.71
C GLY A 42 -1.67 16.71 -3.21
N ALA A 43 -1.31 15.42 -3.10
CA ALA A 43 0.01 15.01 -2.66
C ALA A 43 1.03 14.97 -3.81
N ASN A 44 2.29 15.34 -3.52
CA ASN A 44 3.44 14.96 -4.33
C ASN A 44 3.77 13.47 -4.13
N VAL A 45 4.26 12.78 -5.16
CA VAL A 45 4.48 11.33 -5.09
C VAL A 45 5.85 10.94 -5.63
N LEU A 46 6.64 10.21 -4.83
CA LEU A 46 7.84 9.48 -5.28
C LEU A 46 7.48 8.01 -5.49
N ILE A 47 7.83 7.46 -6.66
CA ILE A 47 7.49 6.10 -7.05
C ILE A 47 8.78 5.29 -7.27
N PRO A 48 9.28 4.55 -6.26
CA PRO A 48 10.35 3.58 -6.45
C PRO A 48 9.80 2.31 -7.11
N CYS A 49 10.37 1.93 -8.27
CA CYS A 49 9.96 0.79 -9.09
C CYS A 49 11.12 0.14 -9.82
N LEU A 50 10.95 -1.11 -10.28
CA LEU A 50 11.92 -1.83 -11.10
C LEU A 50 12.02 -1.30 -12.54
N ASN A 51 10.95 -0.72 -13.07
CA ASN A 51 10.84 -0.22 -14.44
C ASN A 51 9.96 1.03 -14.51
N ASP A 52 10.01 1.72 -15.63
CA ASP A 52 9.35 2.98 -15.89
C ASP A 52 8.02 2.87 -16.69
N ASN A 53 7.39 1.69 -16.66
CA ASN A 53 6.10 1.50 -17.30
C ASN A 53 5.09 2.55 -16.84
N ASN A 54 4.24 3.04 -17.76
CA ASN A 54 3.19 4.02 -17.51
C ASN A 54 3.67 5.37 -16.94
N TRP A 55 4.96 5.67 -17.03
CA TRP A 55 5.52 6.90 -16.47
C TRP A 55 4.91 8.16 -17.07
N ASP A 56 4.76 8.21 -18.41
CA ASP A 56 4.16 9.39 -19.08
C ASP A 56 2.71 9.62 -18.66
N THR A 57 1.96 8.55 -18.43
CA THR A 57 0.60 8.64 -17.92
C THR A 57 0.56 9.23 -16.51
N LEU A 58 1.46 8.78 -15.62
CA LEU A 58 1.58 9.31 -14.25
C LEU A 58 1.99 10.79 -14.26
N ARG A 59 2.92 11.19 -15.13
CA ARG A 59 3.31 12.60 -15.30
C ARG A 59 2.16 13.49 -15.76
N THR A 60 1.36 12.99 -16.71
CA THR A 60 0.17 13.72 -17.18
C THR A 60 -0.81 13.96 -16.03
N VAL A 61 -1.12 12.92 -15.24
CA VAL A 61 -2.01 13.07 -14.08
C VAL A 61 -1.45 14.04 -13.03
N ALA A 62 -0.15 13.99 -12.76
CA ALA A 62 0.47 14.89 -11.81
C ALA A 62 0.37 16.36 -12.28
N ALA A 63 0.62 16.61 -13.58
CA ALA A 63 0.49 17.93 -14.20
C ALA A 63 -0.96 18.45 -14.11
N ASP A 64 -1.94 17.62 -14.43
CA ASP A 64 -3.37 17.97 -14.35
C ASP A 64 -3.81 18.28 -12.90
N CYS A 65 -3.18 17.66 -11.90
CA CYS A 65 -3.44 17.88 -10.48
C CYS A 65 -2.61 19.04 -9.89
N GLY A 66 -1.61 19.58 -10.61
CA GLY A 66 -0.71 20.61 -10.11
C GLY A 66 0.22 20.12 -9.00
N VAL A 67 0.59 18.85 -9.01
CA VAL A 67 1.51 18.22 -8.06
C VAL A 67 2.75 17.68 -8.75
N GLN A 68 3.75 17.27 -7.96
CA GLN A 68 4.98 16.67 -8.49
C GLN A 68 4.88 15.14 -8.43
N VAL A 69 5.40 14.48 -9.46
CA VAL A 69 5.64 13.04 -9.44
C VAL A 69 7.08 12.75 -9.84
N GLU A 70 7.76 11.93 -9.06
CA GLU A 70 9.15 11.51 -9.29
C GLU A 70 9.23 10.00 -9.38
N PHE A 71 10.06 9.53 -10.30
CA PHE A 71 10.33 8.11 -10.49
C PHE A 71 11.75 7.78 -10.04
N LEU A 72 11.89 6.67 -9.32
CA LEU A 72 13.20 6.16 -8.91
C LEU A 72 13.31 4.68 -9.29
N LYS A 73 14.22 4.36 -10.23
CA LYS A 73 14.41 3.00 -10.71
C LYS A 73 15.40 2.23 -9.84
N GLY A 74 14.96 1.08 -9.32
CA GLY A 74 15.80 0.18 -8.55
C GLY A 74 15.03 -0.94 -7.88
N ASP A 75 15.78 -1.83 -7.22
CA ASP A 75 15.23 -2.98 -6.49
C ASP A 75 15.14 -2.70 -4.99
N LEU A 76 13.96 -2.80 -4.44
CA LEU A 76 13.72 -2.63 -3.01
C LEU A 76 14.39 -3.72 -2.13
N CYS A 77 14.81 -4.83 -2.71
CA CYS A 77 15.62 -5.81 -2.01
C CYS A 77 17.06 -5.32 -1.76
N ASP A 78 17.54 -4.34 -2.52
CA ASP A 78 18.84 -3.71 -2.32
C ASP A 78 18.80 -2.67 -1.19
N ASP A 79 19.73 -2.81 -0.24
CA ASP A 79 19.85 -1.90 0.91
C ASP A 79 20.22 -0.47 0.51
N ALA A 80 21.14 -0.32 -0.43
CA ALA A 80 21.57 0.99 -0.95
C ALA A 80 20.41 1.69 -1.66
N PHE A 81 19.59 0.95 -2.40
CA PHE A 81 18.43 1.52 -3.07
C PHE A 81 17.36 1.99 -2.07
N ARG A 82 17.08 1.24 -1.00
CA ARG A 82 16.14 1.69 0.06
C ARG A 82 16.64 2.98 0.73
N THR A 83 17.94 3.12 0.93
CA THR A 83 18.54 4.36 1.44
C THR A 83 18.35 5.51 0.44
N GLN A 84 18.59 5.25 -0.85
CA GLN A 84 18.37 6.23 -1.91
C GLN A 84 16.91 6.68 -2.02
N VAL A 85 15.93 5.79 -1.81
CA VAL A 85 14.50 6.17 -1.79
C VAL A 85 14.22 7.23 -0.72
N VAL A 86 14.76 7.05 0.49
CA VAL A 86 14.53 7.99 1.58
C VAL A 86 15.23 9.33 1.32
N SER A 87 16.50 9.31 0.89
CA SER A 87 17.24 10.55 0.58
C SER A 87 16.61 11.30 -0.58
N ALA A 88 16.22 10.61 -1.67
CA ALA A 88 15.57 11.23 -2.81
C ALA A 88 14.24 11.92 -2.42
N ALA A 89 13.42 11.28 -1.59
CA ALA A 89 12.18 11.91 -1.12
C ALA A 89 12.45 13.17 -0.30
N GLN A 90 13.43 13.12 0.61
CA GLN A 90 13.80 14.29 1.41
C GLN A 90 14.44 15.43 0.56
N GLU A 91 15.28 15.10 -0.40
CA GLU A 91 15.91 16.07 -1.30
C GLU A 91 14.90 16.73 -2.24
N ARG A 92 13.93 15.98 -2.75
CA ARG A 92 12.94 16.48 -3.71
C ARG A 92 11.79 17.23 -3.05
N PHE A 93 11.32 16.74 -1.92
CA PHE A 93 10.10 17.24 -1.29
C PHE A 93 10.29 17.84 0.10
N GLY A 94 11.43 17.59 0.76
CA GLY A 94 11.72 18.09 2.11
C GLY A 94 11.19 17.24 3.25
N SER A 95 10.15 16.42 3.03
CA SER A 95 9.54 15.52 4.04
C SER A 95 9.07 14.21 3.42
N ILE A 96 8.72 13.26 4.30
CA ILE A 96 7.95 12.06 3.94
C ILE A 96 6.76 11.99 4.88
N ASP A 97 5.60 12.40 4.41
CA ASP A 97 4.38 12.42 5.21
C ASP A 97 3.63 11.09 5.12
N ILE A 98 3.73 10.41 3.97
CA ILE A 98 2.97 9.20 3.67
C ILE A 98 3.92 8.15 3.05
N LEU A 99 3.85 6.91 3.56
CA LEU A 99 4.45 5.75 2.92
C LEU A 99 3.36 4.73 2.61
N ILE A 100 3.21 4.36 1.33
CA ILE A 100 2.40 3.21 0.93
C ILE A 100 3.33 2.09 0.46
N ASN A 101 3.42 1.03 1.25
CA ASN A 101 4.13 -0.19 0.90
C ASN A 101 3.23 -1.07 0.05
N ASN A 102 3.28 -0.87 -1.27
CA ASN A 102 2.44 -1.61 -2.22
C ASN A 102 3.23 -2.66 -3.00
N ALA A 103 4.54 -2.47 -3.23
CA ALA A 103 5.35 -3.42 -3.98
C ALA A 103 5.22 -4.84 -3.43
N GLY A 104 4.98 -5.79 -4.31
CA GLY A 104 4.82 -7.19 -3.96
C GLY A 104 4.33 -8.04 -5.12
N PHE A 105 4.56 -9.33 -5.03
CA PHE A 105 4.14 -10.30 -6.03
C PHE A 105 3.75 -11.63 -5.39
N ILE A 106 3.16 -12.50 -6.18
CA ILE A 106 2.71 -13.84 -5.79
C ILE A 106 3.35 -14.89 -6.70
N ILE A 107 3.78 -16.00 -6.11
CA ILE A 107 4.11 -17.23 -6.84
C ILE A 107 3.01 -18.24 -6.52
N ARG A 108 2.42 -18.82 -7.58
CA ARG A 108 1.38 -19.82 -7.47
C ARG A 108 1.92 -21.18 -7.84
N LYS A 109 2.15 -22.01 -6.83
CA LYS A 109 2.61 -23.42 -6.98
C LYS A 109 1.98 -24.29 -5.90
N PRO A 110 1.71 -25.56 -6.16
CA PRO A 110 1.39 -26.54 -5.13
C PRO A 110 2.45 -26.54 -4.02
N LEU A 111 2.04 -26.78 -2.78
CA LEU A 111 2.93 -26.72 -1.62
C LEU A 111 4.24 -27.50 -1.79
N LEU A 112 4.15 -28.73 -2.30
CA LEU A 112 5.30 -29.62 -2.44
C LEU A 112 6.21 -29.25 -3.65
N GLU A 113 5.77 -28.36 -4.53
CA GLU A 113 6.52 -27.87 -5.68
C GLU A 113 7.12 -26.47 -5.42
N CYS A 114 6.76 -25.82 -4.31
CA CYS A 114 7.28 -24.53 -3.92
C CYS A 114 8.72 -24.70 -3.41
N SER A 115 9.68 -24.21 -4.17
CA SER A 115 11.11 -24.27 -3.78
C SER A 115 11.47 -23.26 -2.71
N ASP A 116 12.60 -23.47 -2.00
CA ASP A 116 13.17 -22.51 -1.06
C ASP A 116 13.42 -21.14 -1.73
N ARG A 117 13.78 -21.14 -3.02
CA ARG A 117 13.98 -19.92 -3.81
C ARG A 117 12.66 -19.18 -4.04
N ASP A 118 11.58 -19.89 -4.35
CA ASP A 118 10.25 -19.30 -4.54
C ASP A 118 9.80 -18.62 -3.23
N TRP A 119 9.93 -19.33 -2.11
CA TRP A 119 9.65 -18.81 -0.78
C TRP A 119 10.47 -17.55 -0.47
N THR A 120 11.80 -17.66 -0.56
CA THR A 120 12.71 -16.57 -0.18
C THR A 120 12.48 -15.33 -1.05
N SER A 121 12.25 -15.50 -2.37
CA SER A 121 12.01 -14.36 -3.27
C SER A 121 10.73 -13.59 -2.89
N VAL A 122 9.64 -14.30 -2.56
CA VAL A 122 8.39 -13.66 -2.12
C VAL A 122 8.58 -12.96 -0.77
N MET A 123 9.22 -13.61 0.20
CA MET A 123 9.46 -13.01 1.52
C MET A 123 10.34 -11.77 1.44
N ASN A 124 11.42 -11.81 0.67
CA ASN A 124 12.34 -10.67 0.51
C ASN A 124 11.63 -9.41 -0.01
N VAL A 125 10.75 -9.54 -1.01
CA VAL A 125 10.04 -8.39 -1.56
C VAL A 125 8.86 -7.98 -0.70
N ASN A 126 7.97 -8.95 -0.37
CA ASN A 126 6.69 -8.62 0.24
C ASN A 126 6.79 -8.29 1.73
N CYS A 127 7.83 -8.79 2.42
CA CYS A 127 8.00 -8.67 3.87
C CYS A 127 9.25 -7.87 4.24
N ASP A 128 10.43 -8.38 3.84
CA ASP A 128 11.70 -7.83 4.32
C ASP A 128 11.97 -6.43 3.77
N ALA A 129 11.80 -6.22 2.45
CA ALA A 129 11.96 -4.92 1.83
C ALA A 129 10.99 -3.88 2.40
N LEU A 130 9.72 -4.28 2.63
CA LEU A 130 8.70 -3.45 3.29
C LEU A 130 9.15 -3.05 4.70
N TYR A 131 9.57 -4.01 5.51
CA TYR A 131 10.02 -3.76 6.88
C TYR A 131 11.22 -2.82 6.92
N PHE A 132 12.26 -3.11 6.12
CA PHE A 132 13.48 -2.30 6.12
C PHE A 132 13.25 -0.88 5.61
N LEU A 133 12.43 -0.69 4.57
CA LEU A 133 12.06 0.65 4.10
C LEU A 133 11.22 1.39 5.14
N SER A 134 10.19 0.72 5.70
CA SER A 134 9.32 1.33 6.72
C SER A 134 10.11 1.81 7.93
N ARG A 135 11.10 1.04 8.40
CA ARG A 135 11.95 1.44 9.52
C ARG A 135 12.73 2.73 9.21
N ARG A 136 13.34 2.83 8.01
CA ARG A 136 14.06 4.04 7.60
C ARG A 136 13.14 5.26 7.46
N VAL A 137 11.97 5.07 6.87
CA VAL A 137 10.98 6.14 6.76
C VAL A 137 10.47 6.55 8.13
N ALA A 138 10.24 5.60 9.04
CA ALA A 138 9.83 5.89 10.41
C ALA A 138 10.86 6.75 11.16
N GLU A 139 12.17 6.57 10.93
CA GLU A 139 13.20 7.45 11.50
C GLU A 139 13.05 8.90 11.04
N VAL A 140 12.61 9.14 9.79
CA VAL A 140 12.29 10.49 9.27
C VAL A 140 11.03 11.01 9.94
N MET A 141 9.95 10.22 9.95
CA MET A 141 8.66 10.61 10.52
C MET A 141 8.73 10.88 12.02
N VAL A 142 9.58 10.13 12.77
CA VAL A 142 9.83 10.41 14.21
C VAL A 142 10.46 11.79 14.42
N ARG A 143 11.40 12.20 13.57
CA ARG A 143 11.94 13.57 13.63
C ARG A 143 10.92 14.64 13.25
N GLN A 144 10.02 14.31 12.34
CA GLN A 144 8.91 15.19 11.91
C GLN A 144 7.78 15.26 12.96
N GLN A 145 7.66 14.27 13.87
CA GLN A 145 6.56 14.10 14.81
C GLN A 145 5.19 13.92 14.13
N HIS A 146 5.17 13.37 12.93
CA HIS A 146 3.96 12.96 12.21
C HIS A 146 4.31 12.02 11.06
N GLY A 147 3.33 11.22 10.64
CA GLY A 147 3.44 10.37 9.46
C GLY A 147 2.32 9.35 9.34
N LYS A 148 2.11 8.85 8.13
CA LYS A 148 1.16 7.78 7.81
C LYS A 148 1.88 6.67 7.06
N ILE A 149 1.86 5.46 7.61
CA ILE A 149 2.39 4.26 6.95
C ILE A 149 1.22 3.34 6.62
N ILE A 150 1.07 3.01 5.35
CA ILE A 150 -0.01 2.15 4.86
C ILE A 150 0.63 0.93 4.20
N ASN A 151 0.38 -0.24 4.77
CA ASN A 151 0.88 -1.50 4.25
C ASN A 151 -0.20 -2.20 3.44
N ILE A 152 0.12 -2.61 2.20
CA ILE A 152 -0.83 -3.38 1.42
C ILE A 152 -0.77 -4.85 1.87
N CYS A 153 -1.72 -5.18 2.72
CA CYS A 153 -2.03 -6.52 3.18
C CYS A 153 -2.79 -7.30 2.09
N SER A 154 -3.63 -8.22 2.48
CA SER A 154 -4.53 -8.98 1.62
C SER A 154 -5.65 -9.59 2.48
N MET A 155 -6.77 -9.98 1.87
CA MET A 155 -7.71 -10.89 2.53
C MET A 155 -7.03 -12.18 3.03
N ILE A 156 -5.92 -12.57 2.39
CA ILE A 156 -5.07 -13.70 2.81
C ILE A 156 -4.35 -13.40 4.14
N SER A 157 -4.26 -12.18 4.60
CA SER A 157 -3.77 -11.85 5.95
C SER A 157 -4.68 -12.34 7.09
N PHE A 158 -5.91 -12.76 6.76
CA PHE A 158 -6.91 -13.26 7.73
C PHE A 158 -7.20 -14.75 7.57
N ARG A 159 -6.72 -15.39 6.50
CA ARG A 159 -7.02 -16.78 6.15
C ARG A 159 -5.90 -17.39 5.33
N GLY A 160 -5.89 -18.72 5.24
CA GLY A 160 -5.01 -19.44 4.30
C GLY A 160 -5.45 -19.28 2.85
N GLY A 161 -4.55 -19.61 1.95
CA GLY A 161 -4.80 -19.73 0.52
C GLY A 161 -4.37 -21.10 0.00
N ILE A 162 -4.62 -21.38 -1.28
CA ILE A 162 -4.18 -22.58 -1.99
C ILE A 162 -3.11 -22.16 -3.01
N ASN A 163 -2.04 -22.94 -3.12
CA ASN A 163 -0.94 -22.73 -4.07
C ASN A 163 -0.21 -21.39 -3.94
N ASN A 164 -0.17 -20.77 -2.77
CA ASN A 164 0.42 -19.44 -2.56
C ASN A 164 1.07 -19.29 -1.19
N ILE A 165 1.74 -20.34 -0.69
CA ILE A 165 2.24 -20.38 0.70
C ILE A 165 3.15 -19.20 1.05
N GLY A 166 4.13 -18.84 0.21
CA GLY A 166 5.02 -17.70 0.46
C GLY A 166 4.28 -16.38 0.53
N TYR A 167 3.30 -16.18 -0.37
CA TYR A 167 2.46 -14.99 -0.36
C TYR A 167 1.59 -14.92 0.91
N ALA A 168 0.93 -16.03 1.27
CA ALA A 168 0.10 -16.09 2.47
C ALA A 168 0.93 -15.78 3.73
N ALA A 169 2.08 -16.39 3.89
CA ALA A 169 2.99 -16.13 5.00
C ALA A 169 3.43 -14.66 5.04
N SER A 170 3.85 -14.09 3.89
CA SER A 170 4.28 -12.69 3.81
C SER A 170 3.16 -11.73 4.21
N LYS A 171 1.90 -11.97 3.80
CA LYS A 171 0.79 -11.07 4.12
C LYS A 171 0.31 -11.18 5.57
N HIS A 172 0.50 -12.33 6.22
CA HIS A 172 0.34 -12.47 7.68
C HIS A 172 1.45 -11.73 8.43
N ALA A 173 2.71 -11.85 7.97
CA ALA A 173 3.84 -11.12 8.55
C ALA A 173 3.64 -9.60 8.45
N VAL A 174 3.20 -9.09 7.29
CA VAL A 174 2.89 -7.66 7.09
C VAL A 174 1.79 -7.17 8.03
N ALA A 175 0.76 -7.97 8.29
CA ALA A 175 -0.27 -7.63 9.28
C ALA A 175 0.31 -7.54 10.70
N GLY A 176 1.24 -8.43 11.07
CA GLY A 176 1.97 -8.38 12.33
C GLY A 176 2.86 -7.13 12.45
N ILE A 177 3.65 -6.84 11.40
CA ILE A 177 4.50 -5.64 11.31
C ILE A 177 3.64 -4.37 11.46
N THR A 178 2.50 -4.29 10.80
CA THR A 178 1.57 -3.15 10.88
C THR A 178 1.16 -2.86 12.33
N LYS A 179 0.75 -3.88 13.06
CA LYS A 179 0.31 -3.75 14.46
C LYS A 179 1.46 -3.38 15.39
N ASN A 180 2.65 -3.97 15.19
CA ASN A 180 3.81 -3.67 16.01
C ASN A 180 4.26 -2.21 15.81
N PHE A 181 4.41 -1.77 14.55
CA PHE A 181 4.78 -0.38 14.26
C PHE A 181 3.75 0.61 14.80
N ALA A 182 2.46 0.32 14.70
CA ALA A 182 1.40 1.14 15.25
C ALA A 182 1.57 1.36 16.77
N ASN A 183 1.90 0.29 17.50
CA ASN A 183 2.12 0.36 18.95
C ASN A 183 3.35 1.21 19.31
N GLU A 184 4.45 1.04 18.58
CA GLU A 184 5.70 1.70 18.90
C GLU A 184 5.77 3.16 18.45
N LEU A 185 5.11 3.47 17.31
CA LEU A 185 5.21 4.78 16.65
C LEU A 185 4.08 5.73 17.02
N GLY A 186 2.97 5.24 17.58
CA GLY A 186 1.80 6.06 17.92
C GLY A 186 2.09 7.27 18.81
N LYS A 187 3.04 7.14 19.73
CA LYS A 187 3.49 8.23 20.61
C LYS A 187 4.19 9.40 19.88
N TYR A 188 4.57 9.20 18.61
CA TYR A 188 5.15 10.22 17.73
C TYR A 188 4.14 10.76 16.72
N HIS A 189 2.85 10.53 16.93
CA HIS A 189 1.77 10.89 15.99
C HIS A 189 1.92 10.24 14.61
N ILE A 190 2.45 9.02 14.56
CA ILE A 190 2.57 8.22 13.35
C ILE A 190 1.56 7.09 13.41
N GLN A 191 0.64 7.03 12.43
CA GLN A 191 -0.33 5.96 12.31
C GLN A 191 0.15 4.94 11.27
N VAL A 192 0.03 3.66 11.62
CA VAL A 192 0.42 2.55 10.75
C VAL A 192 -0.78 1.63 10.59
N ASN A 193 -1.31 1.55 9.36
CA ASN A 193 -2.50 0.77 9.05
C ASN A 193 -2.29 -0.11 7.81
N GLY A 194 -3.17 -1.07 7.62
CA GLY A 194 -3.18 -1.98 6.48
C GLY A 194 -4.45 -1.83 5.63
N ILE A 195 -4.29 -1.86 4.32
CA ILE A 195 -5.39 -2.12 3.38
C ILE A 195 -5.30 -3.59 2.99
N ALA A 196 -6.40 -4.31 3.08
CA ALA A 196 -6.48 -5.73 2.70
C ALA A 196 -7.42 -5.90 1.49
N PRO A 197 -6.90 -5.80 0.26
CA PRO A 197 -7.69 -6.01 -0.94
C PRO A 197 -8.22 -7.45 -1.02
N GLY A 198 -9.44 -7.59 -1.55
CA GLY A 198 -9.98 -8.84 -2.04
C GLY A 198 -9.49 -9.18 -3.45
N TYR A 199 -10.36 -9.75 -4.27
CA TYR A 199 -10.09 -10.00 -5.67
C TYR A 199 -10.26 -8.70 -6.48
N ILE A 200 -9.13 -8.16 -6.94
CA ILE A 200 -9.07 -6.93 -7.74
C ILE A 200 -8.67 -7.30 -9.17
N ALA A 201 -9.40 -6.79 -10.16
CA ALA A 201 -9.14 -7.02 -11.58
C ALA A 201 -7.94 -6.19 -12.07
N ALA A 202 -6.76 -6.43 -11.50
CA ALA A 202 -5.51 -5.77 -11.87
C ALA A 202 -4.30 -6.49 -11.27
N GLY A 203 -3.12 -6.28 -11.86
CA GLY A 203 -1.83 -6.72 -11.32
C GLY A 203 -1.75 -8.22 -11.10
N ASN A 204 -1.52 -8.66 -9.86
CA ASN A 204 -1.34 -10.08 -9.50
C ASN A 204 -2.52 -11.00 -9.88
N SER A 205 -3.65 -10.46 -10.30
CA SER A 205 -4.84 -11.23 -10.69
C SER A 205 -4.98 -11.43 -12.19
N GLU A 206 -4.13 -10.81 -13.02
CA GLU A 206 -4.23 -10.88 -14.49
C GLU A 206 -4.20 -12.32 -15.02
N GLU A 207 -3.38 -13.18 -14.44
CA GLU A 207 -3.29 -14.59 -14.83
C GLU A 207 -4.60 -15.37 -14.63
N ILE A 208 -5.38 -15.01 -13.61
CA ILE A 208 -6.60 -15.75 -13.23
C ILE A 208 -7.88 -15.12 -13.79
N ILE A 209 -7.85 -13.87 -14.20
CA ILE A 209 -9.02 -13.18 -14.79
C ILE A 209 -9.38 -13.77 -16.16
N HIS A 210 -8.38 -14.27 -16.90
CA HIS A 210 -8.57 -14.85 -18.23
C HIS A 210 -9.01 -16.31 -18.21
N ASP A 211 -9.00 -16.97 -17.05
CA ASP A 211 -9.57 -18.30 -16.86
C ASP A 211 -11.02 -18.16 -16.37
N GLU A 212 -11.97 -18.38 -17.28
CA GLU A 212 -13.40 -18.18 -16.99
C GLU A 212 -13.90 -19.05 -15.84
N ALA A 213 -13.42 -20.30 -15.70
CA ALA A 213 -13.83 -21.20 -14.64
C ALA A 213 -13.33 -20.70 -13.28
N ILE A 214 -12.06 -20.28 -13.19
CA ILE A 214 -11.46 -19.73 -11.98
C ILE A 214 -12.10 -18.37 -11.65
N TYR A 215 -12.30 -17.52 -12.65
CA TYR A 215 -12.96 -16.22 -12.48
C TYR A 215 -14.35 -16.38 -11.85
N ASN A 216 -15.17 -17.27 -12.39
CA ASN A 216 -16.54 -17.51 -11.91
C ASN A 216 -16.57 -18.18 -10.54
N ASP A 217 -15.64 -19.10 -10.24
CA ASP A 217 -15.53 -19.69 -8.90
C ASP A 217 -15.25 -18.61 -7.84
N PHE A 218 -14.29 -17.73 -8.08
CA PHE A 218 -14.01 -16.63 -7.15
C PHE A 218 -15.14 -15.61 -7.10
N LEU A 219 -15.75 -15.28 -8.24
CA LEU A 219 -16.89 -14.35 -8.30
C LEU A 219 -18.06 -14.84 -7.44
N SER A 220 -18.35 -16.14 -7.48
CA SER A 220 -19.45 -16.75 -6.71
C SER A 220 -19.31 -16.57 -5.20
N ARG A 221 -18.10 -16.30 -4.73
CA ARG A 221 -17.76 -16.11 -3.31
C ARG A 221 -17.73 -14.63 -2.88
N ILE A 222 -17.90 -13.68 -3.81
CA ILE A 222 -17.89 -12.26 -3.51
C ILE A 222 -19.35 -11.77 -3.36
N PRO A 223 -19.82 -11.41 -2.17
CA PRO A 223 -21.20 -10.93 -1.97
C PRO A 223 -21.58 -9.73 -2.83
N ALA A 224 -20.62 -8.84 -3.14
CA ALA A 224 -20.86 -7.70 -4.03
C ALA A 224 -21.15 -8.09 -5.50
N GLY A 225 -21.03 -9.37 -5.89
CA GLY A 225 -21.36 -9.88 -7.21
C GLY A 225 -20.41 -9.40 -8.32
N ARG A 226 -19.27 -8.83 -7.98
CA ARG A 226 -18.24 -8.38 -8.92
C ARG A 226 -16.85 -8.43 -8.33
N TRP A 227 -15.84 -8.54 -9.16
CA TRP A 227 -14.48 -8.24 -8.78
C TRP A 227 -14.34 -6.75 -8.49
N GLY A 228 -13.44 -6.41 -7.58
CA GLY A 228 -13.04 -5.03 -7.36
C GLY A 228 -12.14 -4.52 -8.48
N THR A 229 -11.92 -3.22 -8.50
CA THR A 229 -10.99 -2.51 -9.38
C THR A 229 -10.02 -1.68 -8.52
N PRO A 230 -8.91 -1.17 -9.07
CA PRO A 230 -8.06 -0.23 -8.35
C PRO A 230 -8.82 0.98 -7.81
N ALA A 231 -9.90 1.42 -8.48
CA ALA A 231 -10.72 2.54 -8.04
C ALA A 231 -11.45 2.27 -6.71
N ASP A 232 -11.82 1.02 -6.43
CA ASP A 232 -12.49 0.65 -5.18
C ASP A 232 -11.57 0.83 -3.95
N LEU A 233 -10.26 0.89 -4.14
CA LEU A 233 -9.26 1.03 -3.09
C LEU A 233 -8.86 2.50 -2.83
N GLN A 234 -9.13 3.40 -3.77
CA GLN A 234 -8.65 4.78 -3.77
C GLN A 234 -9.15 5.58 -2.58
N GLY A 235 -10.45 5.51 -2.29
CA GLY A 235 -11.05 6.25 -1.19
C GLY A 235 -10.44 5.91 0.17
N LEU A 236 -10.21 4.62 0.43
CA LEU A 236 -9.56 4.18 1.68
C LEU A 236 -8.10 4.61 1.75
N ALA A 237 -7.37 4.60 0.63
CA ALA A 237 -5.99 5.06 0.60
C ALA A 237 -5.89 6.56 0.95
N VAL A 238 -6.74 7.41 0.38
CA VAL A 238 -6.80 8.84 0.73
C VAL A 238 -7.18 9.03 2.19
N PHE A 239 -8.21 8.33 2.68
CA PHE A 239 -8.65 8.39 4.07
C PHE A 239 -7.51 8.05 5.04
N LEU A 240 -6.83 6.92 4.85
CA LEU A 240 -5.74 6.49 5.72
C LEU A 240 -4.48 7.37 5.60
N SER A 241 -4.33 8.11 4.51
CA SER A 241 -3.24 9.07 4.27
C SER A 241 -3.51 10.45 4.88
N SER A 242 -4.74 10.73 5.29
CA SER A 242 -5.22 12.05 5.69
C SER A 242 -5.42 12.19 7.21
N GLU A 243 -5.67 13.40 7.67
CA GLU A 243 -5.99 13.72 9.06
C GLU A 243 -7.30 13.08 9.54
N ALA A 244 -8.22 12.76 8.61
CA ALA A 244 -9.47 12.06 8.92
C ALA A 244 -9.26 10.69 9.61
N SER A 245 -8.05 10.12 9.53
CA SER A 245 -7.68 8.83 10.12
C SER A 245 -6.73 8.92 11.32
N ASP A 246 -6.56 10.09 11.94
CA ASP A 246 -5.55 10.30 13.00
C ASP A 246 -5.74 9.41 14.23
N TYR A 247 -6.95 8.93 14.48
CA TYR A 247 -7.23 8.01 15.59
C TYR A 247 -7.37 6.54 15.16
N ILE A 248 -7.08 6.22 13.88
CA ILE A 248 -7.05 4.84 13.37
C ILE A 248 -5.60 4.38 13.31
N ASN A 249 -5.25 3.40 14.14
CA ASN A 249 -3.89 2.90 14.25
C ASN A 249 -3.86 1.38 14.48
N GLY A 250 -3.05 0.64 13.72
CA GLY A 250 -2.92 -0.82 13.78
C GLY A 250 -4.07 -1.60 13.11
N ALA A 251 -4.99 -0.92 12.44
CA ALA A 251 -6.10 -1.55 11.74
C ALA A 251 -5.65 -2.22 10.44
N ILE A 252 -6.23 -3.39 10.14
CA ILE A 252 -6.14 -4.03 8.82
C ILE A 252 -7.54 -4.03 8.24
N ILE A 253 -7.77 -3.18 7.24
CA ILE A 253 -9.12 -2.89 6.74
C ILE A 253 -9.37 -3.64 5.43
N PRO A 254 -10.31 -4.61 5.40
CA PRO A 254 -10.69 -5.31 4.18
C PRO A 254 -11.41 -4.38 3.19
N VAL A 255 -11.06 -4.51 1.90
CA VAL A 255 -11.78 -3.93 0.77
C VAL A 255 -11.97 -5.07 -0.24
N ASP A 256 -12.97 -5.90 -0.01
CA ASP A 256 -13.08 -7.24 -0.59
C ASP A 256 -14.48 -7.59 -1.12
N GLY A 257 -15.39 -6.63 -1.15
CA GLY A 257 -16.78 -6.85 -1.57
C GLY A 257 -17.56 -7.79 -0.66
N GLY A 258 -17.12 -7.95 0.60
CA GLY A 258 -17.73 -8.84 1.60
C GLY A 258 -17.20 -10.28 1.57
N TYR A 259 -16.12 -10.54 0.86
CA TYR A 259 -15.55 -11.90 0.74
C TYR A 259 -15.22 -12.53 2.09
N LEU A 260 -14.67 -11.77 3.04
CA LEU A 260 -14.31 -12.25 4.38
C LEU A 260 -15.51 -12.39 5.34
N CYS A 261 -16.71 -11.96 4.93
CA CYS A 261 -17.91 -12.11 5.74
C CYS A 261 -18.56 -13.50 5.66
N ARG A 262 -18.02 -14.41 4.84
CA ARG A 262 -18.51 -15.78 4.64
C ARG A 262 -17.55 -16.83 5.17
#